data_8ffa556c62855301c1b910e34d993e56
#
_entry.id   8ffa556c62855301c1b910e34d993e56
#
_cell.length_a   1.000
_cell.length_b   1.000
_cell.length_c   1.000
_cell.angle_alpha   90.00
_cell.angle_beta   90.00
_cell.angle_gamma   90.00
#
_symmetry.space_group_name_H-M   'P 1'
#
loop_
_entity.id
_entity.type
_entity.pdbx_description
1 polymer ?
#
loop_
_entity_poly.entity_id
_entity_poly.type
_entity_poly.pdbx_seq_one_letter_code
_entity_poly.pdbx_strand_id
1 'polypeptide(L)'
;MPWSVPDPMSIRLQFVAEALRGVRPIVAVCAAYGISEKTGQKWLARFRALGLPGLAERSHAPATCPHRTPAPQRAALLACRRAHPTWGARKLRAACQAAAPALAWPAPSTITTLLAEAGLLAPRRRRPRARLDRTDRGPAHAAAPNDLWTLDYKGQFRTGDGRWCYPFTIVDAATRMLLACVAHPAPGTTAAQRVLARCFRTYGLPLAILSDNGAPFGAVHAPRGLSRLSCWFAALGITPRFTVPGHPEHNGRHERLHRTLKAEATSPPAATRRAQQARFDAWRAEYNTVRPHAALGDQPPASRYQPSATPYPRGGPPPLVYPSHFVARRVTQAGLIWWQQHDIYISQAFTGYTLGLAPVSATCHDVYLADLLLGSVDLSARRFIPLTEALRSPINPG
;
A
#
# COMPACT_ATOMS: atom_id res chain seq x y z
N MET A 1 28.40 45.06 -10.68
CA MET A 1 27.59 45.30 -9.47
C MET A 1 26.14 45.32 -9.92
N PRO A 2 25.28 44.39 -9.53
CA PRO A 2 23.87 44.53 -9.83
C PRO A 2 23.30 45.66 -8.98
N TRP A 3 22.62 46.58 -9.62
CA TRP A 3 21.92 47.67 -8.95
C TRP A 3 20.87 47.09 -8.02
N SER A 4 21.00 47.35 -6.71
CA SER A 4 19.94 46.95 -5.77
C SER A 4 18.67 47.71 -6.10
N VAL A 5 17.59 47.04 -6.42
CA VAL A 5 16.27 47.66 -6.52
C VAL A 5 15.95 48.21 -5.12
N PRO A 6 15.71 49.52 -4.98
CA PRO A 6 15.48 50.10 -3.67
C PRO A 6 14.23 49.45 -3.05
N ASP A 7 14.34 49.04 -1.78
CA ASP A 7 13.23 48.53 -1.01
C ASP A 7 12.09 49.58 -0.98
N PRO A 8 10.84 49.17 -1.27
CA PRO A 8 9.68 50.08 -1.24
C PRO A 8 9.52 50.84 0.07
N MET A 9 9.99 50.32 1.18
CA MET A 9 9.98 50.96 2.48
C MET A 9 10.98 52.13 2.51
N SER A 10 12.16 51.93 1.96
CA SER A 10 13.20 52.98 1.85
C SER A 10 12.75 54.16 0.96
N ILE A 11 12.10 53.87 -0.16
CA ILE A 11 11.54 54.90 -1.06
C ILE A 11 10.48 55.73 -0.35
N ARG A 12 9.54 55.06 0.37
CA ARG A 12 8.49 55.74 1.13
C ARG A 12 9.04 56.62 2.24
N LEU A 13 10.09 56.14 2.91
CA LEU A 13 10.76 56.92 3.95
C LEU A 13 11.43 58.19 3.36
N GLN A 14 12.13 58.04 2.21
CA GLN A 14 12.73 59.17 1.51
C GLN A 14 11.69 60.21 1.08
N PHE A 15 10.57 59.73 0.47
CA PHE A 15 9.45 60.59 0.10
C PHE A 15 8.90 61.37 1.29
N VAL A 16 8.64 60.70 2.41
CA VAL A 16 8.07 61.34 3.60
C VAL A 16 9.07 62.34 4.20
N ALA A 17 10.36 61.99 4.25
CA ALA A 17 11.41 62.92 4.77
C ALA A 17 11.53 64.20 3.92
N GLU A 18 11.43 64.04 2.60
CA GLU A 18 11.45 65.22 1.68
C GLU A 18 10.19 66.09 1.80
N ALA A 19 9.02 65.43 1.86
CA ALA A 19 7.76 66.15 2.01
C ALA A 19 7.62 66.86 3.35
N LEU A 20 8.18 66.35 4.45
CA LEU A 20 8.20 66.99 5.76
C LEU A 20 9.18 68.17 5.90
N ARG A 21 10.22 68.19 5.07
CA ARG A 21 11.17 69.39 5.02
C ARG A 21 10.46 70.59 4.51
N GLY A 22 9.35 70.46 3.76
CA GLY A 22 8.57 71.64 3.32
C GLY A 22 9.25 72.55 2.30
N VAL A 23 10.42 72.16 1.74
CA VAL A 23 11.16 72.97 0.76
C VAL A 23 10.46 73.05 -0.59
N ARG A 24 9.71 72.03 -0.94
CA ARG A 24 8.95 71.93 -2.19
C ARG A 24 7.46 71.65 -1.91
N PRO A 25 6.55 72.19 -2.74
CA PRO A 25 5.15 71.85 -2.63
C PRO A 25 4.92 70.28 -2.77
N ILE A 26 4.01 69.78 -2.01
CA ILE A 26 3.73 68.30 -1.98
C ILE A 26 3.46 67.74 -3.37
N VAL A 27 2.80 68.50 -4.24
CA VAL A 27 2.50 68.09 -5.63
C VAL A 27 3.84 67.89 -6.40
N ALA A 28 4.81 68.73 -6.24
CA ALA A 28 6.11 68.61 -6.90
C ALA A 28 6.92 67.42 -6.37
N VAL A 29 6.81 67.13 -5.05
CA VAL A 29 7.45 65.94 -4.45
C VAL A 29 6.81 64.70 -4.97
N CYS A 30 5.47 64.62 -5.02
CA CYS A 30 4.73 63.45 -5.56
C CYS A 30 5.11 63.18 -7.03
N ALA A 31 5.22 64.24 -7.83
CA ALA A 31 5.66 64.13 -9.23
C ALA A 31 7.06 63.54 -9.36
N ALA A 32 8.00 63.96 -8.51
CA ALA A 32 9.39 63.46 -8.49
C ALA A 32 9.49 62.00 -8.16
N TYR A 33 8.56 61.47 -7.34
CA TYR A 33 8.49 60.06 -6.98
C TYR A 33 7.52 59.25 -7.87
N GLY A 34 6.92 59.85 -8.90
CA GLY A 34 6.00 59.16 -9.83
C GLY A 34 4.72 58.70 -9.18
N ILE A 35 4.24 59.33 -8.10
CA ILE A 35 3.01 58.96 -7.37
C ILE A 35 1.98 60.09 -7.45
N SER A 36 0.70 59.70 -7.34
CA SER A 36 -0.39 60.67 -7.26
C SER A 36 -0.36 61.44 -5.91
N GLU A 37 -0.86 62.69 -5.90
CA GLU A 37 -1.00 63.46 -4.67
C GLU A 37 -1.78 62.74 -3.58
N LYS A 38 -2.87 62.08 -3.95
CA LYS A 38 -3.68 61.22 -3.06
C LYS A 38 -2.83 60.12 -2.39
N THR A 39 -1.91 59.50 -3.14
CA THR A 39 -0.99 58.49 -2.62
C THR A 39 0.01 59.10 -1.67
N GLY A 40 0.58 60.29 -2.01
CA GLY A 40 1.48 61.02 -1.15
C GLY A 40 0.84 61.42 0.18
N GLN A 41 -0.33 62.03 0.13
CA GLN A 41 -1.10 62.39 1.34
C GLN A 41 -1.40 61.18 2.22
N LYS A 42 -1.76 60.02 1.61
CA LYS A 42 -1.99 58.74 2.32
C LYS A 42 -0.75 58.34 3.14
N TRP A 43 0.44 58.37 2.54
CA TRP A 43 1.66 57.98 3.22
C TRP A 43 2.08 58.96 4.30
N LEU A 44 1.92 60.27 4.07
CA LEU A 44 2.15 61.31 5.08
C LEU A 44 1.23 61.16 6.29
N ALA A 45 -0.07 60.96 6.05
CA ALA A 45 -1.04 60.75 7.12
C ALA A 45 -0.71 59.53 7.96
N ARG A 46 -0.33 58.41 7.31
CA ARG A 46 0.06 57.16 7.98
C ARG A 46 1.33 57.35 8.80
N PHE A 47 2.33 58.06 8.27
CA PHE A 47 3.57 58.33 9.01
C PHE A 47 3.32 59.24 10.21
N ARG A 48 2.50 60.29 10.07
CA ARG A 48 2.13 61.16 11.18
C ARG A 48 1.39 60.42 12.30
N ALA A 49 0.53 59.46 11.95
CA ALA A 49 -0.25 58.69 12.91
C ALA A 49 0.53 57.56 13.60
N LEU A 50 1.46 56.89 12.90
CA LEU A 50 2.06 55.64 13.33
C LEU A 50 3.60 55.62 13.26
N GLY A 51 4.25 56.69 12.77
CA GLY A 51 5.68 56.68 12.53
C GLY A 51 6.11 55.72 11.43
N LEU A 52 7.33 55.19 11.55
CA LEU A 52 7.90 54.23 10.59
C LEU A 52 7.00 53.01 10.31
N PRO A 53 6.34 52.36 11.29
CA PRO A 53 5.38 51.27 11.06
C PRO A 53 4.24 51.65 10.10
N GLY A 54 3.87 52.94 10.02
CA GLY A 54 2.84 53.44 9.09
C GLY A 54 3.19 53.32 7.62
N LEU A 55 4.50 53.21 7.28
CA LEU A 55 4.98 53.06 5.91
C LEU A 55 4.99 51.61 5.43
N ALA A 56 4.75 50.64 6.32
CA ALA A 56 4.62 49.24 5.94
C ALA A 56 3.36 49.01 5.11
N GLU A 57 3.46 48.08 4.16
CA GLU A 57 2.28 47.63 3.38
C GLU A 57 1.27 46.96 4.30
N ARG A 58 0.02 47.39 4.21
CA ARG A 58 -1.06 46.71 4.94
C ARG A 58 -1.63 45.57 4.10
N SER A 59 -2.03 44.51 4.75
CA SER A 59 -2.72 43.43 4.07
C SER A 59 -3.94 43.94 3.29
N HIS A 60 -4.06 43.56 2.03
CA HIS A 60 -5.21 43.83 1.19
C HIS A 60 -6.34 42.83 1.41
N ALA A 61 -6.16 41.86 2.32
CA ALA A 61 -7.19 40.88 2.65
C ALA A 61 -8.42 41.59 3.23
N PRO A 62 -9.65 41.17 2.82
CA PRO A 62 -10.89 41.66 3.43
C PRO A 62 -10.88 41.53 4.93
N ALA A 63 -11.38 42.53 5.66
CA ALA A 63 -11.51 42.49 7.13
C ALA A 63 -12.38 41.32 7.60
N THR A 64 -13.39 40.96 6.80
CA THR A 64 -14.28 39.82 7.04
C THR A 64 -14.18 38.84 5.88
N CYS A 65 -14.00 37.57 6.19
CA CYS A 65 -13.95 36.49 5.20
C CYS A 65 -14.93 35.37 5.65
N PRO A 66 -16.23 35.47 5.25
CA PRO A 66 -17.27 34.51 5.71
C PRO A 66 -16.96 33.07 5.39
N HIS A 67 -16.18 32.82 4.30
CA HIS A 67 -15.79 31.47 3.87
C HIS A 67 -14.47 30.98 4.51
N ARG A 68 -13.91 31.71 5.47
CA ARG A 68 -12.70 31.28 6.16
C ARG A 68 -12.98 30.05 7.00
N THR A 69 -12.15 29.01 6.88
CA THR A 69 -12.26 27.82 7.71
C THR A 69 -12.17 28.22 9.20
N PRO A 70 -13.16 27.85 10.03
CA PRO A 70 -13.18 28.18 11.45
C PRO A 70 -11.93 27.70 12.18
N ALA A 71 -11.48 28.47 13.17
CA ALA A 71 -10.25 28.17 13.90
C ALA A 71 -10.21 26.77 14.53
N PRO A 72 -11.29 26.24 15.13
CA PRO A 72 -11.31 24.88 15.66
C PRO A 72 -11.08 23.81 14.59
N GLN A 73 -11.73 23.94 13.41
CA GLN A 73 -11.54 22.99 12.30
C GLN A 73 -10.11 23.09 11.73
N ARG A 74 -9.55 24.29 11.59
CA ARG A 74 -8.14 24.48 11.20
C ARG A 74 -7.21 23.78 12.19
N ALA A 75 -7.41 23.97 13.49
CA ALA A 75 -6.60 23.34 14.52
C ALA A 75 -6.68 21.81 14.46
N ALA A 76 -7.88 21.25 14.30
CA ALA A 76 -8.10 19.81 14.17
C ALA A 76 -7.40 19.22 12.94
N LEU A 77 -7.49 19.88 11.78
CA LEU A 77 -6.79 19.46 10.54
C LEU A 77 -5.27 19.46 10.71
N LEU A 78 -4.73 20.51 11.35
CA LEU A 78 -3.28 20.61 11.61
C LEU A 78 -2.82 19.57 12.64
N ALA A 79 -3.60 19.31 13.68
CA ALA A 79 -3.34 18.24 14.65
C ALA A 79 -3.36 16.87 13.98
N CYS A 80 -4.38 16.57 13.16
CA CYS A 80 -4.46 15.34 12.39
C CYS A 80 -3.26 15.17 11.44
N ARG A 81 -2.81 16.24 10.78
CA ARG A 81 -1.62 16.21 9.92
C ARG A 81 -0.33 15.94 10.69
N ARG A 82 -0.18 16.50 11.90
CA ARG A 82 0.99 16.21 12.75
C ARG A 82 1.01 14.77 13.24
N ALA A 83 -0.16 14.22 13.59
CA ALA A 83 -0.31 12.81 13.97
C ALA A 83 -0.02 11.87 12.78
N HIS A 84 -0.42 12.26 11.57
CA HIS A 84 -0.28 11.45 10.35
C HIS A 84 0.49 12.20 9.24
N PRO A 85 1.81 12.35 9.35
CA PRO A 85 2.61 13.18 8.43
C PRO A 85 2.57 12.77 6.96
N THR A 86 2.20 11.53 6.65
CA THR A 86 2.13 11.01 5.28
C THR A 86 0.76 11.19 4.63
N TRP A 87 -0.27 11.60 5.40
CA TRP A 87 -1.63 11.70 4.87
C TRP A 87 -1.81 13.00 4.08
N GLY A 88 -2.32 12.88 2.85
CA GLY A 88 -2.69 14.04 2.04
C GLY A 88 -4.06 14.61 2.43
N ALA A 89 -4.37 15.80 1.93
CA ALA A 89 -5.57 16.58 2.25
C ALA A 89 -6.88 15.77 2.19
N ARG A 90 -7.04 14.87 1.18
CA ARG A 90 -8.24 14.03 1.06
C ARG A 90 -8.40 13.07 2.26
N LYS A 91 -7.31 12.42 2.69
CA LYS A 91 -7.36 11.53 3.85
C LYS A 91 -7.60 12.27 5.17
N LEU A 92 -6.96 13.44 5.33
CA LEU A 92 -7.17 14.29 6.50
C LEU A 92 -8.64 14.73 6.60
N ARG A 93 -9.22 15.15 5.47
CA ARG A 93 -10.64 15.49 5.42
C ARG A 93 -11.52 14.32 5.84
N ALA A 94 -11.28 13.13 5.26
CA ALA A 94 -12.07 11.94 5.54
C ALA A 94 -11.97 11.52 7.01
N ALA A 95 -10.78 11.56 7.61
CA ALA A 95 -10.57 11.25 9.03
C ALA A 95 -11.26 12.26 9.94
N CYS A 96 -11.13 13.56 9.66
CA CYS A 96 -11.82 14.60 10.43
C CYS A 96 -13.35 14.50 10.27
N GLN A 97 -13.84 14.18 9.06
CA GLN A 97 -15.27 13.98 8.82
C GLN A 97 -15.81 12.77 9.59
N ALA A 98 -15.04 11.68 9.69
CA ALA A 98 -15.41 10.51 10.49
C ALA A 98 -15.44 10.81 12.00
N ALA A 99 -14.49 11.64 12.48
CA ALA A 99 -14.42 12.05 13.89
C ALA A 99 -15.52 13.05 14.30
N ALA A 100 -15.94 13.93 13.37
CA ALA A 100 -16.97 14.94 13.61
C ALA A 100 -17.89 15.07 12.40
N PRO A 101 -18.84 14.11 12.21
CA PRO A 101 -19.70 14.03 11.02
C PRO A 101 -20.62 15.25 10.81
N ALA A 102 -21.01 15.91 11.91
CA ALA A 102 -21.91 17.07 11.88
C ALA A 102 -21.25 18.35 11.32
N LEU A 103 -19.91 18.39 11.24
CA LEU A 103 -19.19 19.56 10.76
C LEU A 103 -18.94 19.50 9.26
N ALA A 104 -19.15 20.64 8.58
CA ALA A 104 -18.83 20.80 7.16
C ALA A 104 -17.31 21.05 6.99
N TRP A 105 -16.54 20.02 6.67
CA TRP A 105 -15.09 20.13 6.49
C TRP A 105 -14.73 20.75 5.12
N PRO A 106 -13.68 21.58 5.06
CA PRO A 106 -13.30 22.28 3.82
C PRO A 106 -12.85 21.31 2.73
N ALA A 107 -12.87 21.81 1.49
CA ALA A 107 -12.42 21.05 0.32
C ALA A 107 -10.92 20.68 0.43
N PRO A 108 -10.48 19.58 -0.19
CA PRO A 108 -9.07 19.17 -0.16
C PRO A 108 -8.08 20.24 -0.67
N SER A 109 -8.50 21.08 -1.61
CA SER A 109 -7.71 22.24 -2.08
C SER A 109 -7.46 23.24 -0.95
N THR A 110 -8.50 23.65 -0.24
CA THR A 110 -8.42 24.54 0.92
C THR A 110 -7.53 23.96 2.03
N ILE A 111 -7.70 22.63 2.32
CA ILE A 111 -6.84 21.94 3.29
C ILE A 111 -5.37 22.01 2.84
N THR A 112 -5.09 21.82 1.54
CA THR A 112 -3.73 21.93 1.01
C THR A 112 -3.14 23.34 1.24
N THR A 113 -3.93 24.39 1.03
CA THR A 113 -3.51 25.78 1.32
C THR A 113 -3.21 25.98 2.80
N LEU A 114 -4.11 25.51 3.69
CA LEU A 114 -3.89 25.58 5.14
C LEU A 114 -2.62 24.84 5.60
N LEU A 115 -2.31 23.70 4.98
CA LEU A 115 -1.08 22.96 5.26
C LEU A 115 0.17 23.68 4.73
N ALA A 116 0.06 24.38 3.57
CA ALA A 116 1.14 25.20 3.04
C ALA A 116 1.46 26.38 3.95
N GLU A 117 0.44 27.13 4.37
CA GLU A 117 0.55 28.23 5.32
C GLU A 117 1.20 27.82 6.64
N ALA A 118 0.91 26.57 7.10
CA ALA A 118 1.48 26.02 8.32
C ALA A 118 2.87 25.38 8.13
N GLY A 119 3.47 25.44 6.92
CA GLY A 119 4.77 24.82 6.62
C GLY A 119 4.76 23.29 6.66
N LEU A 120 3.58 22.65 6.58
CA LEU A 120 3.42 21.21 6.70
C LEU A 120 3.37 20.46 5.35
N LEU A 121 3.68 21.14 4.23
CA LEU A 121 3.81 20.51 2.92
C LEU A 121 5.26 20.25 2.57
N ALA A 122 5.59 18.99 2.24
CA ALA A 122 6.88 18.68 1.65
C ALA A 122 6.92 19.16 0.18
N PRO A 123 8.08 19.63 -0.32
CA PRO A 123 8.26 19.99 -1.72
C PRO A 123 7.90 18.81 -2.63
N ARG A 124 7.00 19.02 -3.58
CA ARG A 124 6.55 17.98 -4.50
C ARG A 124 7.57 17.81 -5.61
N ARG A 125 8.41 16.78 -5.57
CA ARG A 125 9.16 16.36 -6.76
C ARG A 125 8.15 15.83 -7.80
N ARG A 126 7.99 16.57 -8.90
CA ARG A 126 7.23 16.10 -10.07
C ARG A 126 7.96 14.89 -10.66
N ARG A 127 7.42 13.70 -10.46
CA ARG A 127 7.81 12.52 -11.25
C ARG A 127 6.87 12.44 -12.45
N PRO A 128 7.40 12.19 -13.68
CA PRO A 128 6.55 11.89 -14.84
C PRO A 128 5.64 10.70 -14.47
N ARG A 129 4.35 10.83 -14.71
CA ARG A 129 3.43 9.69 -14.62
C ARG A 129 3.60 8.87 -15.90
N ALA A 130 4.17 7.68 -15.80
CA ALA A 130 3.97 6.68 -16.84
C ALA A 130 2.45 6.44 -16.97
N ARG A 131 1.90 6.55 -18.18
CA ARG A 131 0.56 6.11 -18.50
C ARG A 131 0.56 4.58 -18.41
N LEU A 132 0.09 4.04 -17.31
CA LEU A 132 -0.23 2.63 -17.21
C LEU A 132 -1.56 2.41 -17.93
N ASP A 133 -1.56 1.51 -18.89
CA ASP A 133 -2.79 1.04 -19.51
C ASP A 133 -3.64 0.37 -18.43
N ARG A 134 -4.89 0.84 -18.26
CA ARG A 134 -5.76 0.45 -17.14
C ARG A 134 -6.67 -0.72 -17.50
N THR A 135 -6.52 -1.30 -18.69
CA THR A 135 -7.40 -2.33 -19.22
C THR A 135 -7.05 -3.74 -18.75
N ASP A 136 -5.79 -4.01 -18.42
CA ASP A 136 -5.39 -5.30 -17.85
C ASP A 136 -5.62 -5.32 -16.33
N ARG A 137 -6.70 -6.01 -15.92
CA ARG A 137 -7.05 -6.23 -14.51
C ARG A 137 -6.31 -7.41 -13.90
N GLY A 138 -5.22 -7.88 -14.46
CA GLY A 138 -4.33 -8.92 -13.94
C GLY A 138 -4.88 -9.89 -12.87
N PRO A 139 -4.14 -10.90 -12.44
CA PRO A 139 -4.61 -11.96 -11.53
C PRO A 139 -5.03 -11.50 -10.12
N ALA A 140 -4.81 -10.23 -9.77
CA ALA A 140 -5.14 -9.66 -8.45
C ALA A 140 -6.57 -9.09 -8.33
N HIS A 141 -7.51 -9.45 -9.23
CA HIS A 141 -8.90 -9.01 -9.12
C HIS A 141 -9.65 -9.87 -8.09
N ALA A 142 -10.25 -9.23 -7.10
CA ALA A 142 -11.14 -9.82 -6.11
C ALA A 142 -12.39 -8.94 -6.00
N ALA A 143 -13.57 -9.54 -6.03
CA ALA A 143 -14.85 -8.86 -5.94
C ALA A 143 -15.34 -8.74 -4.48
N ALA A 144 -15.15 -9.80 -3.70
CA ALA A 144 -15.60 -9.92 -2.32
C ALA A 144 -14.44 -10.17 -1.33
N PRO A 145 -14.65 -9.92 -0.03
CA PRO A 145 -13.70 -10.31 1.01
C PRO A 145 -13.37 -11.80 0.91
N ASN A 146 -12.10 -12.14 1.09
CA ASN A 146 -11.56 -13.51 1.04
C ASN A 146 -11.60 -14.22 -0.32
N ASP A 147 -12.01 -13.56 -1.41
CA ASP A 147 -11.82 -14.12 -2.76
C ASP A 147 -10.32 -14.34 -3.04
N LEU A 148 -9.50 -13.39 -2.62
CA LEU A 148 -8.07 -13.41 -2.89
C LEU A 148 -7.29 -12.73 -1.77
N TRP A 149 -6.38 -13.48 -1.14
CA TRP A 149 -5.35 -12.88 -0.31
C TRP A 149 -4.05 -12.74 -1.09
N THR A 150 -3.34 -11.65 -0.88
CA THR A 150 -2.01 -11.42 -1.46
C THR A 150 -0.94 -11.52 -0.39
N LEU A 151 0.15 -12.22 -0.70
CA LEU A 151 1.29 -12.42 0.20
C LEU A 151 2.52 -11.77 -0.40
N ASP A 152 3.34 -11.14 0.45
CA ASP A 152 4.63 -10.64 -0.02
C ASP A 152 5.58 -10.39 1.17
N TYR A 153 6.89 -10.56 0.91
CA TYR A 153 7.96 -10.07 1.78
C TYR A 153 8.41 -8.68 1.32
N LYS A 154 8.22 -7.68 2.16
CA LYS A 154 8.83 -6.37 1.95
C LYS A 154 10.35 -6.51 1.99
N GLY A 155 11.06 -5.83 1.07
CA GLY A 155 12.51 -5.76 1.08
C GLY A 155 13.07 -5.44 2.47
N GLN A 156 14.14 -6.12 2.83
CA GLN A 156 14.75 -6.12 4.16
C GLN A 156 15.31 -4.75 4.57
N PHE A 157 15.40 -4.57 5.88
CA PHE A 157 16.10 -3.46 6.52
C PHE A 157 16.72 -3.94 7.84
N ARG A 158 17.63 -3.13 8.41
CA ARG A 158 18.22 -3.44 9.73
C ARG A 158 17.49 -2.68 10.81
N THR A 159 17.21 -3.35 11.93
CA THR A 159 16.79 -2.73 13.19
C THR A 159 17.98 -2.05 13.89
N GLY A 160 17.75 -1.22 14.91
CA GLY A 160 18.80 -0.47 15.58
C GLY A 160 19.91 -1.34 16.18
N ASP A 161 19.60 -2.59 16.53
CA ASP A 161 20.55 -3.62 16.97
C ASP A 161 21.32 -4.30 15.81
N GLY A 162 21.22 -3.79 14.60
CA GLY A 162 21.89 -4.27 13.40
C GLY A 162 21.31 -5.54 12.79
N ARG A 163 20.27 -6.15 13.37
CA ARG A 163 19.67 -7.39 12.88
C ARG A 163 18.76 -7.16 11.68
N TRP A 164 18.73 -8.10 10.75
CA TRP A 164 17.83 -8.07 9.61
C TRP A 164 16.38 -8.25 10.02
N CYS A 165 15.51 -7.49 9.39
CA CYS A 165 14.08 -7.57 9.48
C CYS A 165 13.46 -7.65 8.07
N TYR A 166 12.70 -8.70 7.83
CA TYR A 166 11.95 -8.95 6.60
C TYR A 166 10.44 -8.89 6.94
N PRO A 167 9.76 -7.78 6.67
CA PRO A 167 8.33 -7.70 6.92
C PRO A 167 7.55 -8.65 6.01
N PHE A 168 6.84 -9.60 6.59
CA PHE A 168 5.92 -10.47 5.91
C PHE A 168 4.51 -9.91 6.03
N THR A 169 3.84 -9.66 4.91
CA THR A 169 2.53 -9.02 4.86
C THR A 169 1.52 -9.92 4.15
N ILE A 170 0.29 -9.96 4.69
CA ILE A 170 -0.87 -10.67 4.15
C ILE A 170 -2.02 -9.67 4.05
N VAL A 171 -2.59 -9.52 2.87
CA VAL A 171 -3.62 -8.52 2.58
C VAL A 171 -4.79 -9.16 1.86
N ASP A 172 -6.00 -8.85 2.28
CA ASP A 172 -7.20 -9.11 1.51
C ASP A 172 -7.28 -8.15 0.30
N ALA A 173 -7.36 -8.69 -0.90
CA ALA A 173 -7.26 -7.91 -2.13
C ALA A 173 -8.49 -7.04 -2.40
N ALA A 174 -9.68 -7.43 -1.96
CA ALA A 174 -10.91 -6.68 -2.14
C ALA A 174 -11.00 -5.49 -1.18
N THR A 175 -10.87 -5.76 0.12
CA THR A 175 -11.10 -4.79 1.19
C THR A 175 -9.85 -4.01 1.60
N ARG A 176 -8.65 -4.43 1.16
CA ARG A 176 -7.36 -3.88 1.59
C ARG A 176 -7.04 -4.17 3.06
N MET A 177 -7.79 -5.04 3.72
CA MET A 177 -7.54 -5.44 5.10
C MET A 177 -6.15 -6.05 5.23
N LEU A 178 -5.30 -5.47 6.06
CA LEU A 178 -3.98 -6.00 6.38
C LEU A 178 -4.13 -7.06 7.46
N LEU A 179 -4.20 -8.33 7.05
CA LEU A 179 -4.44 -9.46 7.94
C LEU A 179 -3.24 -9.77 8.82
N ALA A 180 -2.02 -9.60 8.28
CA ALA A 180 -0.78 -9.74 9.02
C ALA A 180 0.31 -8.77 8.53
N CYS A 181 1.16 -8.33 9.47
CA CYS A 181 2.43 -7.65 9.21
C CYS A 181 3.43 -8.15 10.25
N VAL A 182 4.33 -9.06 9.87
CA VAL A 182 5.20 -9.78 10.81
C VAL A 182 6.66 -9.56 10.49
N ALA A 183 7.45 -9.21 11.52
CA ALA A 183 8.89 -8.99 11.43
C ALA A 183 9.65 -10.33 11.48
N HIS A 184 9.98 -10.89 10.31
CA HIS A 184 10.79 -12.12 10.24
C HIS A 184 12.30 -11.82 10.22
N PRO A 185 13.12 -12.72 10.75
CA PRO A 185 14.59 -12.63 10.64
C PRO A 185 15.10 -12.94 9.22
N ALA A 186 14.36 -13.77 8.49
CA ALA A 186 14.60 -14.17 7.11
C ALA A 186 13.27 -14.70 6.49
N PRO A 187 13.11 -14.67 5.17
CA PRO A 187 12.06 -15.41 4.49
C PRO A 187 12.21 -16.92 4.72
N GLY A 188 11.10 -17.62 4.92
CA GLY A 188 11.15 -19.07 5.12
C GLY A 188 9.78 -19.71 5.18
N THR A 189 9.68 -20.94 4.65
CA THR A 189 8.41 -21.70 4.52
C THR A 189 7.73 -21.91 5.86
N THR A 190 8.44 -22.43 6.86
CA THR A 190 7.88 -22.73 8.20
C THR A 190 7.40 -21.45 8.91
N ALA A 191 8.17 -20.36 8.80
CA ALA A 191 7.81 -19.09 9.41
C ALA A 191 6.55 -18.50 8.74
N ALA A 192 6.50 -18.48 7.42
CA ALA A 192 5.33 -18.05 6.66
C ALA A 192 4.09 -18.92 6.97
N GLN A 193 4.24 -20.23 7.00
CA GLN A 193 3.16 -21.18 7.30
C GLN A 193 2.56 -20.95 8.70
N ARG A 194 3.40 -20.69 9.72
CA ARG A 194 2.92 -20.37 11.08
C ARG A 194 2.07 -19.10 11.11
N VAL A 195 2.48 -18.06 10.38
CA VAL A 195 1.70 -16.81 10.29
C VAL A 195 0.38 -17.04 9.57
N LEU A 196 0.42 -17.73 8.43
CA LEU A 196 -0.76 -18.08 7.65
C LEU A 196 -1.74 -18.92 8.45
N ALA A 197 -1.27 -19.98 9.15
CA ALA A 197 -2.13 -20.80 9.99
C ALA A 197 -2.81 -20.01 11.11
N ARG A 198 -2.13 -19.00 11.68
CA ARG A 198 -2.74 -18.05 12.62
C ARG A 198 -3.81 -17.18 11.96
N CYS A 199 -3.51 -16.64 10.77
CA CYS A 199 -4.50 -15.88 10.00
C CYS A 199 -5.72 -16.75 9.63
N PHE A 200 -5.50 -17.98 9.18
CA PHE A 200 -6.59 -18.90 8.84
C PHE A 200 -7.48 -19.22 10.05
N ARG A 201 -6.91 -19.40 11.25
CA ARG A 201 -7.70 -19.58 12.48
C ARG A 201 -8.53 -18.36 12.84
N THR A 202 -8.00 -17.16 12.59
CA THR A 202 -8.66 -15.90 12.97
C THR A 202 -9.69 -15.46 11.93
N TYR A 203 -9.40 -15.64 10.65
CA TYR A 203 -10.18 -15.04 9.56
C TYR A 203 -10.84 -16.06 8.63
N GLY A 204 -10.62 -17.37 8.83
CA GLY A 204 -11.05 -18.42 7.90
C GLY A 204 -10.14 -18.52 6.66
N LEU A 205 -10.50 -19.41 5.74
CA LEU A 205 -9.73 -19.69 4.52
C LEU A 205 -10.18 -18.78 3.37
N PRO A 206 -9.26 -18.19 2.58
CA PRO A 206 -9.59 -17.51 1.33
C PRO A 206 -9.84 -18.53 0.21
N LEU A 207 -10.49 -18.11 -0.88
CA LEU A 207 -10.64 -18.94 -2.08
C LEU A 207 -9.32 -19.10 -2.83
N ALA A 208 -8.50 -18.05 -2.88
CA ALA A 208 -7.22 -18.06 -3.55
C ALA A 208 -6.16 -17.25 -2.80
N ILE A 209 -4.91 -17.58 -3.04
CA ILE A 209 -3.73 -16.84 -2.54
C ILE A 209 -2.82 -16.50 -3.71
N LEU A 210 -2.51 -15.21 -3.87
CA LEU A 210 -1.55 -14.69 -4.85
C LEU A 210 -0.23 -14.35 -4.16
N SER A 211 0.86 -14.87 -4.71
CA SER A 211 2.22 -14.56 -4.28
C SER A 211 3.15 -14.34 -5.49
N ASP A 212 4.39 -13.96 -5.23
CA ASP A 212 5.44 -14.04 -6.23
C ASP A 212 5.84 -15.50 -6.53
N ASN A 213 6.67 -15.70 -7.57
CA ASN A 213 7.19 -17.00 -7.95
C ASN A 213 8.45 -17.43 -7.16
N GLY A 214 8.92 -16.57 -6.26
CA GLY A 214 10.13 -16.80 -5.47
C GLY A 214 9.88 -17.65 -4.23
N ALA A 215 10.96 -18.21 -3.68
CA ALA A 215 10.90 -18.89 -2.39
C ALA A 215 10.51 -17.88 -1.27
N PRO A 216 9.66 -18.28 -0.31
CA PRO A 216 9.16 -19.64 -0.04
C PRO A 216 7.83 -19.99 -0.77
N PHE A 217 7.29 -19.10 -1.57
CA PHE A 217 5.94 -19.22 -2.13
C PHE A 217 5.90 -20.09 -3.39
N GLY A 218 6.86 -19.90 -4.27
CA GLY A 218 7.00 -20.64 -5.52
C GLY A 218 8.28 -21.48 -5.57
N ALA A 219 8.33 -22.44 -6.50
CA ALA A 219 9.48 -23.28 -6.81
C ALA A 219 9.57 -23.44 -8.33
N VAL A 220 10.43 -22.68 -8.97
CA VAL A 220 10.52 -22.53 -10.44
C VAL A 220 10.64 -23.88 -11.19
N HIS A 221 11.35 -24.85 -10.59
CA HIS A 221 11.58 -26.17 -11.19
C HIS A 221 10.53 -27.23 -10.82
N ALA A 222 9.58 -26.91 -9.95
CA ALA A 222 8.51 -27.84 -9.61
C ALA A 222 7.33 -27.71 -10.59
N PRO A 223 6.56 -28.78 -10.79
CA PRO A 223 5.36 -28.74 -11.63
C PRO A 223 4.44 -27.59 -11.21
N ARG A 224 3.98 -26.79 -12.18
CA ARG A 224 3.18 -25.55 -11.96
C ARG A 224 3.85 -24.50 -11.07
N GLY A 225 5.16 -24.58 -10.82
CA GLY A 225 5.85 -23.69 -9.91
C GLY A 225 5.49 -23.86 -8.43
N LEU A 226 4.86 -24.98 -8.05
CA LEU A 226 4.36 -25.22 -6.70
C LEU A 226 5.50 -25.50 -5.71
N SER A 227 5.56 -24.72 -4.63
CA SER A 227 6.39 -24.97 -3.47
C SER A 227 5.67 -25.84 -2.44
N ARG A 228 6.36 -26.31 -1.40
CA ARG A 228 5.69 -27.00 -0.27
C ARG A 228 4.60 -26.16 0.38
N LEU A 229 4.75 -24.83 0.39
CA LEU A 229 3.75 -23.92 0.96
C LEU A 229 2.50 -23.84 0.06
N SER A 230 2.69 -23.72 -1.24
CA SER A 230 1.56 -23.68 -2.19
C SER A 230 0.86 -25.04 -2.33
N CYS A 231 1.58 -26.15 -2.16
CA CYS A 231 0.95 -27.48 -2.01
C CYS A 231 0.06 -27.55 -0.76
N TRP A 232 0.50 -26.94 0.35
CA TRP A 232 -0.31 -26.84 1.56
C TRP A 232 -1.58 -26.01 1.35
N PHE A 233 -1.50 -24.92 0.55
CA PHE A 233 -2.71 -24.18 0.16
C PHE A 233 -3.67 -25.06 -0.62
N ALA A 234 -3.19 -25.76 -1.64
CA ALA A 234 -4.02 -26.65 -2.46
C ALA A 234 -4.70 -27.74 -1.61
N ALA A 235 -3.95 -28.33 -0.67
CA ALA A 235 -4.50 -29.33 0.25
C ALA A 235 -5.55 -28.78 1.22
N LEU A 236 -5.61 -27.46 1.42
CA LEU A 236 -6.65 -26.76 2.18
C LEU A 236 -7.82 -26.29 1.30
N GLY A 237 -7.83 -26.60 0.00
CA GLY A 237 -8.83 -26.11 -0.95
C GLY A 237 -8.61 -24.66 -1.38
N ILE A 238 -7.44 -24.08 -1.09
CA ILE A 238 -7.09 -22.72 -1.49
C ILE A 238 -6.34 -22.77 -2.82
N THR A 239 -6.81 -22.06 -3.84
CA THR A 239 -6.14 -21.98 -5.14
C THR A 239 -4.86 -21.15 -5.07
N PRO A 240 -3.65 -21.73 -5.24
CA PRO A 240 -2.42 -20.95 -5.35
C PRO A 240 -2.36 -20.24 -6.70
N ARG A 241 -2.08 -18.94 -6.68
CA ARG A 241 -1.86 -18.10 -7.87
C ARG A 241 -0.51 -17.43 -7.77
N PHE A 242 0.14 -17.23 -8.91
CA PHE A 242 1.43 -16.58 -8.99
C PHE A 242 1.37 -15.34 -9.89
N THR A 243 2.19 -14.34 -9.57
CA THR A 243 2.35 -13.17 -10.45
C THR A 243 3.05 -13.59 -11.73
N VAL A 244 2.66 -12.98 -12.86
CA VAL A 244 3.35 -13.22 -14.14
C VAL A 244 4.74 -12.57 -14.07
N PRO A 245 5.84 -13.28 -14.40
CA PRO A 245 7.16 -12.71 -14.46
C PRO A 245 7.21 -11.49 -15.39
N GLY A 246 7.87 -10.40 -14.97
CA GLY A 246 7.96 -9.17 -15.76
C GLY A 246 6.74 -8.23 -15.66
N HIS A 247 5.69 -8.59 -14.92
CA HIS A 247 4.48 -7.79 -14.73
C HIS A 247 4.31 -7.29 -13.29
N PRO A 248 5.11 -6.30 -12.84
CA PRO A 248 5.04 -5.75 -11.49
C PRO A 248 3.67 -5.12 -11.17
N GLU A 249 2.93 -4.66 -12.19
CA GLU A 249 1.59 -4.10 -12.04
C GLU A 249 0.58 -5.08 -11.42
N HIS A 250 0.78 -6.39 -11.60
CA HIS A 250 -0.05 -7.43 -10.98
C HIS A 250 -0.01 -7.39 -9.44
N ASN A 251 1.08 -6.87 -8.86
CA ASN A 251 1.23 -6.67 -7.41
C ASN A 251 1.24 -5.20 -6.99
N GLY A 252 0.87 -4.27 -7.87
CA GLY A 252 0.95 -2.82 -7.64
C GLY A 252 0.16 -2.32 -6.41
N ARG A 253 -0.81 -3.12 -5.93
CA ARG A 253 -1.54 -2.85 -4.67
C ARG A 253 -0.65 -3.12 -3.45
N HIS A 254 0.07 -4.22 -3.46
CA HIS A 254 1.01 -4.62 -2.41
C HIS A 254 2.22 -3.69 -2.36
N GLU A 255 2.75 -3.30 -3.52
CA GLU A 255 3.82 -2.30 -3.61
C GLU A 255 3.42 -0.96 -2.98
N ARG A 256 2.18 -0.52 -3.18
CA ARG A 256 1.65 0.69 -2.56
C ARG A 256 1.55 0.55 -1.04
N LEU A 257 1.11 -0.60 -0.54
CA LEU A 257 1.13 -0.93 0.90
C LEU A 257 2.56 -0.85 1.44
N HIS A 258 3.52 -1.51 0.78
CA HIS A 258 4.92 -1.55 1.20
C HIS A 258 5.57 -0.16 1.20
N ARG A 259 5.21 0.72 0.27
CA ARG A 259 5.65 2.13 0.27
C ARG A 259 5.12 2.85 1.50
N THR A 260 3.86 2.63 1.86
CA THR A 260 3.23 3.20 3.04
C THR A 260 3.88 2.66 4.32
N LEU A 261 4.04 1.34 4.42
CA LEU A 261 4.72 0.65 5.52
C LEU A 261 6.14 1.22 5.74
N LYS A 262 6.90 1.41 4.64
CA LYS A 262 8.24 2.00 4.71
C LYS A 262 8.22 3.38 5.32
N ALA A 263 7.32 4.24 4.87
CA ALA A 263 7.25 5.63 5.30
C ALA A 263 6.76 5.80 6.75
N GLU A 264 5.87 4.91 7.20
CA GLU A 264 5.14 5.09 8.46
C GLU A 264 5.63 4.19 9.59
N ALA A 265 6.16 3.00 9.27
CA ALA A 265 6.49 2.01 10.30
C ALA A 265 7.92 1.46 10.24
N THR A 266 8.73 1.77 9.21
CA THR A 266 10.13 1.32 9.14
C THR A 266 11.16 2.43 9.07
N SER A 267 10.74 3.69 9.06
CA SER A 267 11.65 4.85 8.94
C SER A 267 11.33 5.90 10.02
N PRO A 268 12.20 6.07 11.03
CA PRO A 268 13.37 5.27 11.34
C PRO A 268 12.99 3.86 11.84
N PRO A 269 13.89 2.84 11.71
CA PRO A 269 13.62 1.52 12.24
C PRO A 269 13.60 1.53 13.79
N ALA A 270 12.90 0.56 14.39
CA ALA A 270 12.89 0.40 15.84
C ALA A 270 14.22 -0.20 16.35
N ALA A 271 14.49 -0.07 17.64
CA ALA A 271 15.74 -0.51 18.26
C ALA A 271 16.01 -2.02 18.08
N THR A 272 14.97 -2.84 18.21
CA THR A 272 15.06 -4.30 18.09
C THR A 272 13.92 -4.83 17.22
N ARG A 273 14.06 -6.08 16.70
CA ARG A 273 13.00 -6.74 15.94
C ARG A 273 11.70 -6.90 16.78
N ARG A 274 11.81 -7.14 18.08
CA ARG A 274 10.63 -7.20 18.98
C ARG A 274 9.91 -5.85 19.04
N ALA A 275 10.64 -4.76 19.22
CA ALA A 275 10.09 -3.40 19.20
C ALA A 275 9.51 -3.05 17.82
N GLN A 276 10.16 -3.53 16.75
CA GLN A 276 9.66 -3.37 15.39
C GLN A 276 8.34 -4.11 15.17
N GLN A 277 8.17 -5.31 15.75
CA GLN A 277 6.90 -6.03 15.71
C GLN A 277 5.78 -5.26 16.43
N ALA A 278 6.04 -4.74 17.61
CA ALA A 278 5.05 -3.91 18.32
C ALA A 278 4.62 -2.68 17.50
N ARG A 279 5.58 -2.04 16.81
CA ARG A 279 5.28 -0.95 15.87
C ARG A 279 4.43 -1.41 14.69
N PHE A 280 4.71 -2.59 14.12
CA PHE A 280 3.90 -3.16 13.04
C PHE A 280 2.48 -3.49 13.50
N ASP A 281 2.32 -3.99 14.72
CA ASP A 281 1.00 -4.31 15.27
C ASP A 281 0.16 -3.04 15.49
N ALA A 282 0.75 -1.99 16.06
CA ALA A 282 0.10 -0.69 16.21
C ALA A 282 -0.25 -0.06 14.86
N TRP A 283 0.71 -0.07 13.91
CA TRP A 283 0.49 0.46 12.57
C TRP A 283 -0.59 -0.33 11.80
N ARG A 284 -0.62 -1.66 11.93
CA ARG A 284 -1.65 -2.51 11.32
C ARG A 284 -3.03 -2.19 11.87
N ALA A 285 -3.14 -1.99 13.18
CA ALA A 285 -4.40 -1.58 13.81
C ALA A 285 -4.89 -0.25 13.24
N GLU A 286 -4.05 0.78 13.23
CA GLU A 286 -4.38 2.10 12.65
C GLU A 286 -4.71 2.02 11.15
N TYR A 287 -3.90 1.27 10.38
CA TYR A 287 -4.12 1.07 8.95
C TYR A 287 -5.50 0.49 8.65
N ASN A 288 -5.93 -0.48 9.46
CA ASN A 288 -7.20 -1.17 9.25
C ASN A 288 -8.42 -0.41 9.77
N THR A 289 -8.30 0.32 10.90
CA THR A 289 -9.46 0.89 11.60
C THR A 289 -9.60 2.40 11.44
N VAL A 290 -8.50 3.11 11.14
CA VAL A 290 -8.49 4.58 11.11
C VAL A 290 -8.17 5.14 9.73
N ARG A 291 -7.25 4.51 9.00
CA ARG A 291 -6.72 5.04 7.74
C ARG A 291 -7.78 5.07 6.63
N PRO A 292 -8.11 6.25 6.04
CA PRO A 292 -9.03 6.33 4.90
C PRO A 292 -8.41 5.76 3.62
N HIS A 293 -9.17 4.96 2.88
CA HIS A 293 -8.77 4.37 1.61
C HIS A 293 -9.65 4.86 0.46
N ALA A 294 -9.06 5.57 -0.49
CA ALA A 294 -9.79 6.12 -1.64
C ALA A 294 -10.53 5.07 -2.47
N ALA A 295 -9.97 3.85 -2.56
CA ALA A 295 -10.60 2.74 -3.27
C ALA A 295 -11.83 2.15 -2.53
N LEU A 296 -12.01 2.51 -1.26
CA LEU A 296 -13.11 2.07 -0.40
C LEU A 296 -14.08 3.22 -0.07
N GLY A 297 -14.09 4.28 -0.88
CA GLY A 297 -14.90 5.47 -0.61
C GLY A 297 -14.41 6.26 0.61
N ASP A 298 -13.12 6.28 0.82
CA ASP A 298 -12.42 6.88 1.99
C ASP A 298 -12.77 6.23 3.33
N GLN A 299 -13.35 5.01 3.31
CA GLN A 299 -13.57 4.20 4.53
C GLN A 299 -12.30 3.40 4.90
N PRO A 300 -12.11 3.05 6.18
CA PRO A 300 -11.04 2.16 6.60
C PRO A 300 -11.32 0.70 6.19
N PRO A 301 -10.28 -0.13 5.97
CA PRO A 301 -10.42 -1.53 5.53
C PRO A 301 -11.34 -2.38 6.41
N ALA A 302 -11.25 -2.23 7.73
CA ALA A 302 -12.04 -3.01 8.69
C ALA A 302 -13.56 -2.79 8.54
N SER A 303 -14.00 -1.65 8.02
CA SER A 303 -15.44 -1.38 7.78
C SER A 303 -16.03 -2.20 6.63
N ARG A 304 -15.18 -2.82 5.81
CA ARG A 304 -15.57 -3.59 4.62
C ARG A 304 -15.21 -5.06 4.70
N TYR A 305 -14.38 -5.44 5.67
CA TYR A 305 -13.91 -6.80 5.82
C TYR A 305 -14.85 -7.63 6.69
N GLN A 306 -15.08 -8.87 6.26
CA GLN A 306 -15.76 -9.91 7.03
C GLN A 306 -14.92 -11.20 6.95
N PRO A 307 -14.78 -11.96 8.04
CA PRO A 307 -14.11 -13.25 8.02
C PRO A 307 -14.76 -14.21 7.01
N SER A 308 -13.97 -15.15 6.49
CA SER A 308 -14.46 -16.20 5.60
C SER A 308 -15.39 -17.16 6.34
N ALA A 309 -16.42 -17.61 5.65
CA ALA A 309 -17.31 -18.66 6.15
C ALA A 309 -16.62 -20.04 6.19
N THR A 310 -15.53 -20.23 5.45
CA THR A 310 -14.79 -21.51 5.41
C THR A 310 -13.78 -21.54 6.56
N PRO A 311 -13.99 -22.37 7.60
CA PRO A 311 -13.10 -22.42 8.75
C PRO A 311 -11.79 -23.16 8.42
N TYR A 312 -10.71 -22.81 9.13
CA TYR A 312 -9.47 -23.58 9.08
C TYR A 312 -9.63 -24.90 9.85
N PRO A 313 -9.36 -26.08 9.23
CA PRO A 313 -9.50 -27.37 9.88
C PRO A 313 -8.58 -27.51 11.11
N ARG A 314 -9.09 -27.99 12.25
CA ARG A 314 -8.34 -28.09 13.52
C ARG A 314 -7.07 -28.94 13.42
N GLY A 315 -7.08 -29.97 12.58
CA GLY A 315 -5.93 -30.87 12.36
C GLY A 315 -4.98 -30.47 11.23
N GLY A 316 -5.19 -29.33 10.59
CA GLY A 316 -4.50 -28.97 9.33
C GLY A 316 -5.25 -29.49 8.10
N PRO A 317 -4.60 -29.59 6.92
CA PRO A 317 -5.27 -30.07 5.71
C PRO A 317 -5.88 -31.47 5.92
N PRO A 318 -7.14 -31.69 5.49
CA PRO A 318 -7.73 -33.02 5.53
C PRO A 318 -7.01 -33.96 4.54
N PRO A 319 -7.12 -35.27 4.71
CA PRO A 319 -6.66 -36.21 3.70
C PRO A 319 -7.31 -35.91 2.35
N LEU A 320 -6.49 -35.90 1.30
CA LEU A 320 -6.99 -35.70 -0.06
C LEU A 320 -7.75 -36.93 -0.50
N VAL A 321 -9.00 -36.73 -0.88
CA VAL A 321 -9.89 -37.79 -1.38
C VAL A 321 -10.12 -37.57 -2.87
N TYR A 322 -10.00 -38.62 -3.65
CA TYR A 322 -10.14 -38.58 -5.09
C TYR A 322 -11.35 -39.46 -5.53
N PRO A 323 -11.94 -39.20 -6.70
CA PRO A 323 -12.97 -40.05 -7.28
C PRO A 323 -12.53 -41.53 -7.36
N SER A 324 -13.46 -42.46 -7.28
CA SER A 324 -13.17 -43.91 -7.22
C SER A 324 -12.42 -44.44 -8.45
N HIS A 325 -12.53 -43.79 -9.58
CA HIS A 325 -11.82 -44.16 -10.80
C HIS A 325 -10.38 -43.64 -10.85
N PHE A 326 -9.97 -42.80 -9.89
CA PHE A 326 -8.57 -42.36 -9.76
C PHE A 326 -7.79 -43.39 -8.96
N VAL A 327 -6.49 -43.50 -9.29
CA VAL A 327 -5.56 -44.27 -8.46
C VAL A 327 -4.80 -43.32 -7.57
N ALA A 328 -4.93 -43.46 -6.26
CA ALA A 328 -4.25 -42.62 -5.28
C ALA A 328 -2.82 -43.14 -4.99
N ARG A 329 -1.81 -42.30 -5.06
CA ARG A 329 -0.39 -42.65 -4.77
C ARG A 329 0.24 -41.60 -3.89
N ARG A 330 0.90 -42.07 -2.81
CA ARG A 330 1.63 -41.19 -1.89
C ARG A 330 3.02 -40.91 -2.43
N VAL A 331 3.43 -39.62 -2.36
CA VAL A 331 4.78 -39.20 -2.76
C VAL A 331 5.77 -39.48 -1.63
N THR A 332 6.86 -40.17 -1.95
CA THR A 332 7.96 -40.49 -1.02
C THR A 332 8.81 -39.27 -0.68
N GLN A 333 9.73 -39.42 0.29
CA GLN A 333 10.70 -38.35 0.63
C GLN A 333 11.60 -37.95 -0.55
N ALA A 334 11.87 -38.87 -1.46
CA ALA A 334 12.65 -38.62 -2.67
C ALA A 334 11.84 -37.95 -3.79
N GLY A 335 10.53 -37.70 -3.59
CA GLY A 335 9.64 -37.11 -4.62
C GLY A 335 9.11 -38.10 -5.64
N LEU A 336 9.15 -39.40 -5.34
CA LEU A 336 8.73 -40.49 -6.20
C LEU A 336 7.34 -40.99 -5.82
N ILE A 337 6.58 -41.51 -6.79
CA ILE A 337 5.44 -42.37 -6.58
C ILE A 337 5.77 -43.79 -7.03
N TRP A 338 5.29 -44.78 -6.27
CA TRP A 338 5.35 -46.19 -6.66
C TRP A 338 4.14 -46.57 -7.48
N TRP A 339 4.36 -47.01 -8.73
CA TRP A 339 3.29 -47.44 -9.63
C TRP A 339 3.73 -48.59 -10.53
N GLN A 340 2.93 -49.65 -10.59
CA GLN A 340 3.17 -50.83 -11.44
C GLN A 340 4.61 -51.33 -11.42
N GLN A 341 5.16 -51.51 -10.20
CA GLN A 341 6.52 -51.97 -9.93
C GLN A 341 7.64 -50.99 -10.38
N HIS A 342 7.31 -49.69 -10.61
CA HIS A 342 8.27 -48.68 -10.98
C HIS A 342 8.18 -47.44 -10.09
N ASP A 343 9.34 -46.85 -9.84
CA ASP A 343 9.47 -45.54 -9.24
C ASP A 343 9.40 -44.48 -10.33
N ILE A 344 8.46 -43.56 -10.20
CA ILE A 344 8.28 -42.43 -11.12
C ILE A 344 8.51 -41.14 -10.35
N TYR A 345 9.53 -40.36 -10.73
CA TYR A 345 9.81 -39.09 -10.11
C TYR A 345 8.80 -38.03 -10.52
N ILE A 346 8.17 -37.37 -9.52
CA ILE A 346 7.24 -36.26 -9.74
C ILE A 346 7.89 -34.96 -9.29
N SER A 347 8.12 -34.80 -8.00
CA SER A 347 8.85 -33.66 -7.37
C SER A 347 8.90 -33.80 -5.86
N GLN A 348 9.97 -33.32 -5.25
CA GLN A 348 10.11 -33.21 -3.78
C GLN A 348 9.13 -32.19 -3.17
N ALA A 349 8.59 -31.26 -3.95
CA ALA A 349 7.59 -30.33 -3.47
C ALA A 349 6.31 -30.99 -2.94
N PHE A 350 5.99 -32.19 -3.46
CA PHE A 350 4.80 -32.95 -3.10
C PHE A 350 5.03 -34.03 -2.03
N THR A 351 6.22 -34.10 -1.47
CA THR A 351 6.57 -35.06 -0.44
C THR A 351 5.51 -35.17 0.67
N GLY A 352 5.04 -36.39 0.91
CA GLY A 352 4.04 -36.69 1.94
C GLY A 352 2.59 -36.49 1.52
N TYR A 353 2.34 -35.83 0.40
CA TYR A 353 0.99 -35.73 -0.16
C TYR A 353 0.63 -36.99 -0.95
N THR A 354 -0.68 -37.28 -0.98
CA THR A 354 -1.27 -38.28 -1.88
C THR A 354 -1.70 -37.57 -3.15
N LEU A 355 -1.28 -38.06 -4.32
CA LEU A 355 -1.68 -37.58 -5.63
C LEU A 355 -2.76 -38.49 -6.20
N GLY A 356 -3.71 -37.93 -6.92
CA GLY A 356 -4.73 -38.68 -7.68
C GLY A 356 -4.27 -38.81 -9.13
N LEU A 357 -4.33 -40.05 -9.65
CA LEU A 357 -3.98 -40.34 -11.02
C LEU A 357 -5.27 -40.76 -11.76
N ALA A 358 -5.72 -39.90 -12.67
CA ALA A 358 -6.91 -40.13 -13.49
C ALA A 358 -6.51 -40.85 -14.79
N PRO A 359 -7.15 -41.98 -15.14
CA PRO A 359 -6.82 -42.68 -16.38
C PRO A 359 -7.27 -41.84 -17.60
N VAL A 360 -6.36 -41.61 -18.52
CA VAL A 360 -6.60 -40.96 -19.83
C VAL A 360 -6.57 -42.04 -20.94
N SER A 361 -5.63 -42.98 -20.83
CA SER A 361 -5.50 -44.13 -21.71
C SER A 361 -4.92 -45.31 -20.92
N ALA A 362 -4.70 -46.45 -21.60
CA ALA A 362 -4.06 -47.62 -20.98
C ALA A 362 -2.67 -47.32 -20.38
N THR A 363 -1.94 -46.37 -20.96
CA THR A 363 -0.58 -46.05 -20.55
C THR A 363 -0.38 -44.60 -20.02
N CYS A 364 -1.42 -43.75 -20.10
CA CYS A 364 -1.31 -42.36 -19.69
C CYS A 364 -2.35 -42.04 -18.59
N HIS A 365 -1.87 -41.34 -17.54
CA HIS A 365 -2.72 -40.89 -16.43
C HIS A 365 -2.42 -39.46 -16.08
N ASP A 366 -3.44 -38.62 -15.97
CA ASP A 366 -3.32 -37.27 -15.47
C ASP A 366 -3.11 -37.26 -13.97
N VAL A 367 -2.20 -36.41 -13.51
CA VAL A 367 -1.76 -36.35 -12.11
C VAL A 367 -2.30 -35.10 -11.44
N TYR A 368 -3.01 -35.27 -10.33
CA TYR A 368 -3.66 -34.21 -9.57
C TYR A 368 -3.13 -34.11 -8.14
N LEU A 369 -2.97 -32.87 -7.67
CA LEU A 369 -2.89 -32.54 -6.25
C LEU A 369 -4.17 -31.78 -5.87
N ALA A 370 -5.05 -32.39 -5.06
CA ALA A 370 -6.43 -31.93 -4.91
C ALA A 370 -7.07 -31.75 -6.31
N ASP A 371 -7.59 -30.54 -6.62
CA ASP A 371 -8.19 -30.23 -7.92
C ASP A 371 -7.20 -29.68 -8.96
N LEU A 372 -5.91 -29.62 -8.59
CA LEU A 372 -4.88 -29.05 -9.47
C LEU A 372 -4.25 -30.12 -10.37
N LEU A 373 -4.49 -30.07 -11.66
CA LEU A 373 -3.77 -30.88 -12.65
C LEU A 373 -2.30 -30.45 -12.69
N LEU A 374 -1.37 -31.37 -12.42
CA LEU A 374 0.08 -31.14 -12.39
C LEU A 374 0.76 -31.47 -13.71
N GLY A 375 0.19 -32.39 -14.47
CA GLY A 375 0.76 -32.97 -15.69
C GLY A 375 0.26 -34.41 -15.83
N SER A 376 0.95 -35.23 -16.61
CA SER A 376 0.57 -36.61 -16.89
C SER A 376 1.73 -37.57 -16.63
N VAL A 377 1.43 -38.79 -16.24
CA VAL A 377 2.38 -39.91 -16.16
C VAL A 377 2.21 -40.77 -17.38
N ASP A 378 3.30 -40.96 -18.12
CA ASP A 378 3.41 -41.96 -19.18
C ASP A 378 4.07 -43.21 -18.61
N LEU A 379 3.28 -44.29 -18.52
CA LEU A 379 3.73 -45.57 -17.96
C LEU A 379 4.66 -46.33 -18.89
N SER A 380 4.51 -46.16 -20.22
CA SER A 380 5.39 -46.79 -21.19
C SER A 380 6.81 -46.15 -21.16
N ALA A 381 6.87 -44.84 -21.04
CA ALA A 381 8.11 -44.11 -20.88
C ALA A 381 8.59 -44.02 -19.42
N ARG A 382 7.81 -44.48 -18.43
CA ARG A 382 8.09 -44.44 -17.00
C ARG A 382 8.47 -43.06 -16.49
N ARG A 383 7.80 -42.03 -17.01
CA ARG A 383 8.12 -40.63 -16.67
C ARG A 383 6.90 -39.79 -16.43
N PHE A 384 7.10 -38.76 -15.60
CA PHE A 384 6.14 -37.68 -15.43
C PHE A 384 6.43 -36.56 -16.46
N ILE A 385 5.38 -36.09 -17.11
CA ILE A 385 5.39 -34.99 -18.08
C ILE A 385 4.65 -33.83 -17.42
N PRO A 386 5.35 -32.79 -16.94
CA PRO A 386 4.69 -31.66 -16.29
C PRO A 386 3.87 -30.84 -17.29
N LEU A 387 2.80 -30.22 -16.81
CA LEU A 387 2.00 -29.30 -17.60
C LEU A 387 2.88 -28.16 -18.11
N THR A 388 2.93 -27.91 -19.41
CA THR A 388 3.76 -26.84 -20.03
C THR A 388 3.22 -25.46 -19.67
N GLU A 389 4.08 -24.43 -19.74
CA GLU A 389 3.71 -23.03 -19.42
C GLU A 389 2.57 -22.48 -20.27
N ALA A 390 2.42 -22.93 -21.51
CA ALA A 390 1.33 -22.55 -22.40
C ALA A 390 -0.06 -22.92 -21.88
N LEU A 391 -0.17 -23.93 -21.01
CA LEU A 391 -1.41 -24.40 -20.39
C LEU A 391 -1.55 -23.89 -18.93
N ARG A 392 -0.65 -23.02 -18.47
CA ARG A 392 -0.68 -22.44 -17.10
C ARG A 392 -1.67 -21.27 -16.95
N SER A 393 -2.29 -20.81 -18.05
CA SER A 393 -3.37 -19.82 -17.97
C SER A 393 -4.54 -20.40 -17.17
N PRO A 394 -5.12 -19.66 -16.21
CA PRO A 394 -6.30 -20.12 -15.51
C PRO A 394 -7.40 -20.34 -16.56
N ILE A 395 -7.93 -21.56 -16.62
CA ILE A 395 -9.19 -21.82 -17.28
C ILE A 395 -10.21 -20.91 -16.59
N ASN A 396 -10.73 -19.96 -17.34
CA ASN A 396 -11.85 -19.15 -16.92
C ASN A 396 -13.05 -20.10 -16.89
N PRO A 397 -13.65 -20.44 -15.74
CA PRO A 397 -14.97 -21.05 -15.77
C PRO A 397 -15.92 -19.96 -16.21
N GLY A 398 -16.59 -20.17 -17.36
CA GLY A 398 -17.63 -19.30 -17.90
C GLY A 398 -18.77 -19.04 -16.92
#